data_ddd97b9c8ef75aaa0de3166939760327
#
_entry.id   ddd97b9c8ef75aaa0de3166939760327
#
_cell.length_a   1.000
_cell.length_b   1.000
_cell.length_c   1.000
_cell.angle_alpha   90.00
_cell.angle_beta   90.00
_cell.angle_gamma   90.00
#
_symmetry.space_group_name_H-M   'P 1'
#
loop_
_entity.id
_entity.type
_entity.pdbx_description
1 polymer ?
#
loop_
_entity_poly.entity_id
_entity_poly.type
_entity_poly.pdbx_seq_one_letter_code
_entity_poly.pdbx_strand_id
1 'polypeptide(L)'
;MTDAAVAPHDANPRPSAIVMYATYAVGAIGLFIGFTTVTKDPPSLTLAALFAVGGGGLLSFVRHSLFHRSDAARMGWDYGRRNNFQIEVGLANLAWGLVAVLAVVLDWGLAVQAATFLTYGIYLTSVAVMQVVSPGGQRPALGPLIGIASFGILLIVLGFLGMSAA
;
A
#
# COMPACT_ATOMS: atom_id res chain seq x y z
N MET A 1 -1.81 -0.27 -45.68
CA MET A 1 -2.41 0.56 -44.64
C MET A 1 -1.36 0.70 -43.55
N THR A 2 -0.67 1.84 -43.52
CA THR A 2 0.32 2.13 -42.48
C THR A 2 -0.42 2.49 -41.23
N ASP A 3 -0.36 1.64 -40.17
CA ASP A 3 -0.77 1.99 -38.83
C ASP A 3 0.00 3.26 -38.43
N ALA A 4 -0.68 4.39 -38.47
CA ALA A 4 -0.16 5.60 -37.86
C ALA A 4 -0.04 5.30 -36.36
N ALA A 5 1.18 5.08 -35.89
CA ALA A 5 1.47 4.93 -34.50
C ALA A 5 0.91 6.19 -33.77
N VAL A 6 -0.21 6.02 -33.09
CA VAL A 6 -0.76 7.07 -32.22
C VAL A 6 0.34 7.34 -31.19
N ALA A 7 0.89 8.55 -31.23
CA ALA A 7 1.87 8.97 -30.24
C ALA A 7 1.30 8.70 -28.84
N PRO A 8 2.05 8.06 -27.96
CA PRO A 8 1.55 7.77 -26.62
C PRO A 8 1.24 9.10 -25.94
N HIS A 9 -0.04 9.35 -25.63
CA HIS A 9 -0.42 10.45 -24.76
C HIS A 9 0.04 10.07 -23.35
N ASP A 10 1.22 10.55 -22.97
CA ASP A 10 1.74 10.34 -21.63
C ASP A 10 0.77 10.91 -20.62
N ALA A 11 0.26 10.05 -19.73
CA ALA A 11 -0.62 10.50 -18.68
C ALA A 11 0.16 11.37 -17.68
N ASN A 12 -0.50 12.39 -17.12
CA ASN A 12 0.11 13.22 -16.10
C ASN A 12 0.42 12.39 -14.83
N PRO A 13 1.68 12.29 -14.37
CA PRO A 13 2.04 11.49 -13.19
C PRO A 13 1.69 12.16 -11.85
N ARG A 14 1.33 13.45 -11.82
CA ARG A 14 1.09 14.21 -10.59
C ARG A 14 -0.06 13.68 -9.72
N PRO A 15 -1.25 13.32 -10.26
CA PRO A 15 -2.34 12.82 -9.42
C PRO A 15 -1.95 11.59 -8.61
N SER A 16 -1.30 10.60 -9.22
CA SER A 16 -0.84 9.40 -8.51
C SER A 16 0.24 9.72 -7.48
N ALA A 17 1.14 10.67 -7.78
CA ALA A 17 2.17 11.09 -6.84
C ALA A 17 1.56 11.73 -5.58
N ILE A 18 0.55 12.60 -5.72
CA ILE A 18 -0.16 13.21 -4.59
C ILE A 18 -0.79 12.13 -3.70
N VAL A 19 -1.52 11.19 -4.31
CA VAL A 19 -2.14 10.08 -3.55
C VAL A 19 -1.09 9.21 -2.88
N MET A 20 0.05 8.95 -3.54
CA MET A 20 1.17 8.20 -2.94
C MET A 20 1.71 8.89 -1.68
N TYR A 21 1.95 10.20 -1.72
CA TYR A 21 2.41 10.94 -0.54
C TYR A 21 1.36 10.97 0.57
N ALA A 22 0.08 11.12 0.23
CA ALA A 22 -1.01 10.99 1.19
C ALA A 22 -1.02 9.60 1.84
N THR A 23 -0.82 8.53 1.06
CA THR A 23 -0.70 7.15 1.58
C THR A 23 0.44 7.02 2.58
N TYR A 24 1.61 7.59 2.26
CA TYR A 24 2.77 7.56 3.18
C TYR A 24 2.49 8.34 4.48
N ALA A 25 1.87 9.51 4.39
CA ALA A 25 1.53 10.31 5.57
C ALA A 25 0.52 9.58 6.48
N VAL A 26 -0.56 9.06 5.90
CA VAL A 26 -1.59 8.30 6.63
C VAL A 26 -1.00 7.03 7.24
N GLY A 27 -0.19 6.30 6.47
CA GLY A 27 0.51 5.10 6.94
C GLY A 27 1.47 5.39 8.10
N ALA A 28 2.26 6.46 8.01
CA ALA A 28 3.19 6.86 9.07
C ALA A 28 2.46 7.25 10.37
N ILE A 29 1.34 7.98 10.25
CA ILE A 29 0.48 8.30 11.40
C ILE A 29 -0.04 7.01 12.05
N GLY A 30 -0.55 6.06 11.24
CA GLY A 30 -1.03 4.78 11.75
C GLY A 30 0.06 3.97 12.46
N LEU A 31 1.28 3.89 11.88
CA LEU A 31 2.42 3.22 12.52
C LEU A 31 2.78 3.90 13.85
N PHE A 32 2.89 5.22 13.88
CA PHE A 32 3.20 5.96 15.10
C PHE A 32 2.18 5.65 16.21
N ILE A 33 0.88 5.73 15.88
CA ILE A 33 -0.18 5.37 16.83
C ILE A 33 -0.02 3.91 17.29
N GLY A 34 0.18 2.97 16.36
CA GLY A 34 0.29 1.56 16.69
C GLY A 34 1.41 1.25 17.65
N PHE A 35 2.63 1.74 17.38
CA PHE A 35 3.78 1.54 18.29
C PHE A 35 3.60 2.21 19.65
N THR A 36 2.80 3.27 19.74
CA THR A 36 2.52 3.95 21.03
C THR A 36 1.35 3.32 21.81
N THR A 37 0.50 2.51 21.17
CA THR A 37 -0.70 1.95 21.81
C THR A 37 -0.66 0.44 21.99
N VAL A 38 0.11 -0.31 21.21
CA VAL A 38 0.17 -1.77 21.29
C VAL A 38 0.78 -2.28 22.60
N THR A 39 1.61 -1.46 23.25
CA THR A 39 2.27 -1.79 24.54
C THR A 39 1.56 -1.21 25.75
N LYS A 40 0.42 -0.56 25.57
CA LYS A 40 -0.38 -0.02 26.69
C LYS A 40 -1.25 -1.12 27.31
N ASP A 41 -1.84 -0.83 28.45
CA ASP A 41 -2.82 -1.65 29.12
C ASP A 41 -4.16 -0.87 29.20
N PRO A 42 -5.22 -1.32 28.52
CA PRO A 42 -5.24 -2.43 27.53
C PRO A 42 -4.53 -2.09 26.20
N PRO A 43 -3.94 -3.10 25.53
CA PRO A 43 -3.30 -2.90 24.24
C PRO A 43 -4.34 -2.59 23.15
N SER A 44 -3.99 -1.75 22.18
CA SER A 44 -4.90 -1.38 21.10
C SER A 44 -4.17 -1.16 19.77
N LEU A 45 -4.76 -1.67 18.70
CA LEU A 45 -4.37 -1.38 17.30
C LEU A 45 -5.49 -0.72 16.50
N THR A 46 -6.60 -0.36 17.12
CA THR A 46 -7.83 0.14 16.46
C THR A 46 -7.56 1.31 15.51
N LEU A 47 -7.03 2.41 16.02
CA LEU A 47 -6.71 3.57 15.18
C LEU A 47 -5.56 3.27 14.22
N ALA A 48 -4.57 2.51 14.65
CA ALA A 48 -3.46 2.11 13.79
C ALA A 48 -3.95 1.29 12.59
N ALA A 49 -4.86 0.33 12.78
CA ALA A 49 -5.45 -0.47 11.70
C ALA A 49 -6.24 0.40 10.73
N LEU A 50 -7.04 1.35 11.23
CA LEU A 50 -7.78 2.29 10.38
C LEU A 50 -6.87 3.15 9.52
N PHE A 51 -5.77 3.66 10.06
CA PHE A 51 -4.86 4.54 9.31
C PHE A 51 -3.86 3.76 8.48
N ALA A 52 -3.04 2.87 9.09
CA ALA A 52 -1.93 2.25 8.39
C ALA A 52 -2.38 1.24 7.33
N VAL A 53 -3.35 0.40 7.64
CA VAL A 53 -3.83 -0.65 6.72
C VAL A 53 -5.09 -0.19 5.99
N GLY A 54 -6.11 0.28 6.71
CA GLY A 54 -7.37 0.76 6.12
C GLY A 54 -7.14 1.94 5.17
N GLY A 55 -6.63 3.05 5.68
CA GLY A 55 -6.32 4.25 4.91
C GLY A 55 -5.25 4.00 3.85
N GLY A 56 -4.18 3.28 4.21
CA GLY A 56 -3.13 2.88 3.28
C GLY A 56 -3.65 2.07 2.11
N GLY A 57 -4.47 1.06 2.36
CA GLY A 57 -5.08 0.20 1.34
C GLY A 57 -6.06 0.96 0.45
N LEU A 58 -6.96 1.75 1.04
CA LEU A 58 -7.96 2.54 0.29
C LEU A 58 -7.30 3.59 -0.62
N LEU A 59 -6.32 4.33 -0.13
CA LEU A 59 -5.57 5.29 -0.94
C LEU A 59 -4.75 4.60 -2.03
N SER A 60 -4.15 3.43 -1.73
CA SER A 60 -3.47 2.63 -2.73
C SER A 60 -4.42 2.11 -3.81
N PHE A 61 -5.65 1.71 -3.46
CA PHE A 61 -6.70 1.40 -4.43
C PHE A 61 -6.99 2.59 -5.35
N VAL A 62 -7.22 3.78 -4.80
CA VAL A 62 -7.45 4.99 -5.59
C VAL A 62 -6.29 5.23 -6.56
N ARG A 63 -5.05 5.12 -6.08
CA ARG A 63 -3.86 5.33 -6.90
C ARG A 63 -3.74 4.30 -8.02
N HIS A 64 -3.84 3.01 -7.71
CA HIS A 64 -3.61 1.94 -8.66
C HIS A 64 -4.81 1.65 -9.58
N SER A 65 -6.04 1.93 -9.16
CA SER A 65 -7.23 1.66 -9.97
C SER A 65 -7.79 2.89 -10.65
N LEU A 66 -8.07 3.99 -9.91
CA LEU A 66 -8.66 5.18 -10.50
C LEU A 66 -7.63 6.00 -11.26
N PHE A 67 -6.41 6.09 -10.74
CA PHE A 67 -5.29 6.80 -11.37
C PHE A 67 -4.26 5.84 -12.02
N HIS A 68 -4.69 4.65 -12.46
CA HIS A 68 -3.81 3.61 -12.99
C HIS A 68 -2.86 4.09 -14.09
N ARG A 69 -3.31 4.93 -15.03
CA ARG A 69 -2.45 5.51 -16.07
C ARG A 69 -1.47 6.54 -15.51
N SER A 70 -1.92 7.39 -14.60
CA SER A 70 -1.06 8.35 -13.90
C SER A 70 0.02 7.63 -13.08
N ASP A 71 -0.32 6.52 -12.43
CA ASP A 71 0.62 5.72 -11.66
C ASP A 71 1.61 4.97 -12.57
N ALA A 72 1.12 4.42 -13.68
CA ALA A 72 1.96 3.79 -14.69
C ALA A 72 2.94 4.80 -15.34
N ALA A 73 2.47 6.02 -15.65
CA ALA A 73 3.34 7.09 -16.18
C ALA A 73 4.44 7.49 -15.18
N ARG A 74 4.09 7.58 -13.87
CA ARG A 74 5.07 7.86 -12.81
C ARG A 74 6.17 6.79 -12.71
N MET A 75 5.84 5.54 -13.05
CA MET A 75 6.77 4.41 -13.05
C MET A 75 7.43 4.15 -14.41
N GLY A 76 7.11 4.96 -15.44
CA GLY A 76 7.62 4.74 -16.80
C GLY A 76 6.97 3.56 -17.55
N TRP A 77 5.76 3.15 -17.16
CA TRP A 77 5.03 2.00 -17.73
C TRP A 77 3.72 2.38 -18.43
N ASP A 78 3.50 3.67 -18.73
CA ASP A 78 2.28 4.07 -19.45
C ASP A 78 2.44 3.81 -20.96
N TYR A 79 1.66 2.87 -21.45
CA TYR A 79 1.59 2.49 -22.86
C TYR A 79 0.40 3.14 -23.58
N GLY A 80 -0.15 4.22 -23.05
CA GLY A 80 -1.28 4.95 -23.66
C GLY A 80 -2.64 4.22 -23.55
N ARG A 81 -2.73 3.10 -22.83
CA ARG A 81 -3.92 2.26 -22.73
C ARG A 81 -4.25 1.87 -21.28
N ARG A 82 -5.44 1.30 -21.08
CA ARG A 82 -5.86 0.75 -19.80
C ARG A 82 -4.89 -0.33 -19.33
N ASN A 83 -4.44 -0.21 -18.09
CA ASN A 83 -3.56 -1.19 -17.45
C ASN A 83 -4.35 -2.03 -16.44
N ASN A 84 -4.81 -3.22 -16.87
CA ASN A 84 -5.61 -4.10 -16.03
C ASN A 84 -4.80 -4.67 -14.86
N PHE A 85 -3.50 -4.93 -15.03
CA PHE A 85 -2.65 -5.38 -13.94
C PHE A 85 -2.58 -4.34 -12.81
N GLN A 86 -2.42 -3.06 -13.16
CA GLN A 86 -2.41 -1.99 -12.17
C GLN A 86 -3.75 -1.89 -11.42
N ILE A 87 -4.87 -2.09 -12.13
CA ILE A 87 -6.20 -2.10 -11.53
C ILE A 87 -6.35 -3.29 -10.59
N GLU A 88 -5.87 -4.47 -10.96
CA GLU A 88 -5.89 -5.68 -10.13
C GLU A 88 -5.10 -5.48 -8.83
N VAL A 89 -3.91 -4.89 -8.89
CA VAL A 89 -3.14 -4.51 -7.71
C VAL A 89 -3.93 -3.55 -6.82
N GLY A 90 -4.66 -2.59 -7.42
CA GLY A 90 -5.53 -1.69 -6.68
C GLY A 90 -6.67 -2.41 -5.97
N LEU A 91 -7.33 -3.36 -6.63
CA LEU A 91 -8.41 -4.16 -6.02
C LEU A 91 -7.91 -5.02 -4.86
N ALA A 92 -6.70 -5.58 -4.96
CA ALA A 92 -6.08 -6.27 -3.84
C ALA A 92 -5.87 -5.33 -2.64
N ASN A 93 -5.36 -4.11 -2.88
CA ASN A 93 -5.22 -3.10 -1.83
C ASN A 93 -6.58 -2.70 -1.22
N LEU A 94 -7.64 -2.58 -2.03
CA LEU A 94 -9.00 -2.35 -1.56
C LEU A 94 -9.45 -3.45 -0.60
N ALA A 95 -9.24 -4.72 -0.95
CA ALA A 95 -9.65 -5.86 -0.13
C ALA A 95 -8.96 -5.81 1.24
N TRP A 96 -7.66 -5.60 1.30
CA TRP A 96 -6.93 -5.50 2.57
C TRP A 96 -7.36 -4.28 3.40
N GLY A 97 -7.52 -3.13 2.75
CA GLY A 97 -8.00 -1.92 3.42
C GLY A 97 -9.40 -2.09 4.01
N LEU A 98 -10.33 -2.71 3.25
CA LEU A 98 -11.68 -2.99 3.72
C LEU A 98 -11.69 -3.99 4.88
N VAL A 99 -10.89 -5.07 4.82
CA VAL A 99 -10.81 -6.04 5.92
C VAL A 99 -10.30 -5.38 7.21
N ALA A 100 -9.32 -4.48 7.11
CA ALA A 100 -8.84 -3.74 8.28
C ALA A 100 -9.91 -2.81 8.87
N VAL A 101 -10.66 -2.10 8.02
CA VAL A 101 -11.79 -1.26 8.45
C VAL A 101 -12.88 -2.11 9.10
N LEU A 102 -13.26 -3.24 8.50
CA LEU A 102 -14.26 -4.15 9.05
C LEU A 102 -13.82 -4.76 10.38
N ALA A 103 -12.54 -5.14 10.50
CA ALA A 103 -12.00 -5.67 11.75
C ALA A 103 -12.12 -4.68 12.91
N VAL A 104 -12.07 -3.39 12.63
CA VAL A 104 -12.28 -2.34 13.64
C VAL A 104 -13.76 -2.08 13.87
N VAL A 105 -14.54 -1.83 12.80
CA VAL A 105 -15.94 -1.42 12.91
C VAL A 105 -16.82 -2.52 13.51
N LEU A 106 -16.50 -3.79 13.23
CA LEU A 106 -17.22 -4.96 13.74
C LEU A 106 -16.58 -5.56 15.01
N ASP A 107 -15.57 -4.87 15.56
CA ASP A 107 -14.86 -5.28 16.80
C ASP A 107 -14.39 -6.75 16.79
N TRP A 108 -13.67 -7.15 15.73
CA TRP A 108 -13.15 -8.51 15.61
C TRP A 108 -11.97 -8.81 16.55
N GLY A 109 -11.58 -7.86 17.36
CA GLY A 109 -10.54 -7.98 18.38
C GLY A 109 -9.12 -7.75 17.87
N LEU A 110 -8.19 -7.67 18.84
CA LEU A 110 -6.81 -7.27 18.61
C LEU A 110 -6.05 -8.22 17.68
N ALA A 111 -6.26 -9.55 17.83
CA ALA A 111 -5.59 -10.55 17.00
C ALA A 111 -5.93 -10.39 15.51
N VAL A 112 -7.21 -10.14 15.18
CA VAL A 112 -7.62 -9.94 13.78
C VAL A 112 -7.07 -8.63 13.23
N GLN A 113 -7.09 -7.55 14.02
CA GLN A 113 -6.46 -6.30 13.65
C GLN A 113 -4.96 -6.52 13.38
N ALA A 114 -4.24 -7.24 14.27
CA ALA A 114 -2.82 -7.58 14.09
C ALA A 114 -2.56 -8.42 12.82
N ALA A 115 -3.44 -9.36 12.49
CA ALA A 115 -3.35 -10.15 11.26
C ALA A 115 -3.43 -9.29 9.99
N THR A 116 -4.20 -8.19 10.00
CA THR A 116 -4.24 -7.27 8.85
C THR A 116 -2.90 -6.57 8.62
N PHE A 117 -2.18 -6.23 9.69
CA PHE A 117 -0.82 -5.67 9.60
C PHE A 117 0.16 -6.69 9.02
N LEU A 118 0.12 -7.95 9.48
CA LEU A 118 0.97 -9.01 8.94
C LEU A 118 0.72 -9.22 7.44
N THR A 119 -0.54 -9.35 7.04
CA THR A 119 -0.92 -9.58 5.64
C THR A 119 -0.42 -8.45 4.75
N TYR A 120 -0.69 -7.20 5.12
CA TYR A 120 -0.30 -6.05 4.32
C TYR A 120 1.22 -5.83 4.35
N GLY A 121 1.87 -6.04 5.49
CA GLY A 121 3.31 -5.93 5.64
C GLY A 121 4.08 -6.97 4.82
N ILE A 122 3.65 -8.24 4.84
CA ILE A 122 4.22 -9.32 4.03
C ILE A 122 4.10 -8.96 2.54
N TYR A 123 2.93 -8.50 2.10
CA TYR A 123 2.74 -8.09 0.71
C TYR A 123 3.71 -6.97 0.30
N LEU A 124 3.78 -5.88 1.05
CA LEU A 124 4.63 -4.74 0.71
C LEU A 124 6.11 -5.11 0.72
N THR A 125 6.54 -5.94 1.68
CA THR A 125 7.92 -6.44 1.74
C THR A 125 8.22 -7.32 0.52
N SER A 126 7.30 -8.21 0.14
CA SER A 126 7.43 -9.04 -1.07
C SER A 126 7.52 -8.20 -2.34
N VAL A 127 6.72 -7.11 -2.45
CA VAL A 127 6.81 -6.16 -3.57
C VAL A 127 8.17 -5.46 -3.59
N ALA A 128 8.71 -5.06 -2.43
CA ALA A 128 10.04 -4.47 -2.35
C ALA A 128 11.13 -5.45 -2.83
N VAL A 129 11.07 -6.71 -2.38
CA VAL A 129 11.98 -7.78 -2.83
C VAL A 129 11.86 -8.00 -4.34
N MET A 130 10.65 -8.09 -4.87
CA MET A 130 10.40 -8.25 -6.30
C MET A 130 11.04 -7.12 -7.12
N GLN A 131 10.94 -5.87 -6.66
CA GLN A 131 11.55 -4.73 -7.34
C GLN A 131 13.08 -4.80 -7.38
N VAL A 132 13.72 -5.44 -6.40
CA VAL A 132 15.19 -5.61 -6.36
C VAL A 132 15.63 -6.74 -7.29
N VAL A 133 14.90 -7.87 -7.31
CA VAL A 133 15.32 -9.09 -8.01
C VAL A 133 14.79 -9.20 -9.44
N SER A 134 13.89 -8.32 -9.88
CA SER A 134 13.30 -8.36 -11.22
C SER A 134 14.34 -8.00 -12.29
N PRO A 135 14.75 -8.96 -13.14
CA PRO A 135 15.86 -8.76 -14.08
C PRO A 135 15.49 -7.92 -15.32
N GLY A 136 14.25 -7.54 -15.53
CA GLY A 136 13.75 -6.93 -16.77
C GLY A 136 13.26 -5.48 -16.65
N GLY A 137 13.32 -4.88 -15.46
CA GLY A 137 12.79 -3.53 -15.21
C GLY A 137 13.87 -2.46 -15.08
N GLN A 138 13.46 -1.21 -15.19
CA GLN A 138 14.30 -0.10 -14.74
C GLN A 138 14.56 -0.27 -13.23
N ARG A 139 15.80 -0.03 -12.80
CA ARG A 139 16.12 -0.07 -11.36
C ARG A 139 15.20 0.91 -10.62
N PRO A 140 14.51 0.44 -9.57
CA PRO A 140 13.63 1.32 -8.81
C PRO A 140 14.42 2.48 -8.20
N ALA A 141 13.83 3.66 -8.14
CA ALA A 141 14.43 4.76 -7.41
C ALA A 141 14.61 4.35 -5.92
N LEU A 142 15.79 4.62 -5.38
CA LEU A 142 16.18 4.13 -4.04
C LEU A 142 15.24 4.61 -2.94
N GLY A 143 14.78 5.87 -3.00
CA GLY A 143 13.88 6.44 -1.99
C GLY A 143 12.54 5.70 -1.87
N PRO A 144 11.77 5.54 -2.95
CA PRO A 144 10.54 4.75 -2.93
C PRO A 144 10.75 3.29 -2.51
N LEU A 145 11.85 2.67 -2.92
CA LEU A 145 12.18 1.29 -2.51
C LEU A 145 12.41 1.17 -1.01
N ILE A 146 13.23 2.06 -0.43
CA ILE A 146 13.44 2.11 1.02
C ILE A 146 12.12 2.38 1.74
N GLY A 147 11.30 3.30 1.21
CA GLY A 147 10.01 3.65 1.79
C GLY A 147 9.07 2.44 1.90
N ILE A 148 8.86 1.69 0.80
CA ILE A 148 7.98 0.52 0.81
C ILE A 148 8.54 -0.63 1.66
N ALA A 149 9.85 -0.87 1.61
CA ALA A 149 10.48 -1.92 2.40
C ALA A 149 10.38 -1.62 3.91
N SER A 150 10.74 -0.40 4.33
CA SER A 150 10.67 0.00 5.73
C SER A 150 9.23 -0.03 6.25
N PHE A 151 8.27 0.47 5.47
CA PHE A 151 6.87 0.46 5.85
C PHE A 151 6.35 -0.97 6.00
N GLY A 152 6.65 -1.87 5.06
CA GLY A 152 6.27 -3.28 5.13
C GLY A 152 6.86 -3.99 6.35
N ILE A 153 8.15 -3.79 6.63
CA ILE A 153 8.82 -4.37 7.80
C ILE A 153 8.20 -3.86 9.11
N LEU A 154 7.96 -2.55 9.22
CA LEU A 154 7.33 -1.96 10.41
C LEU A 154 5.92 -2.47 10.65
N LEU A 155 5.13 -2.69 9.59
CA LEU A 155 3.82 -3.34 9.70
C LEU A 155 3.96 -4.77 10.22
N ILE A 156 4.91 -5.56 9.73
CA ILE A 156 5.15 -6.93 10.20
C ILE A 156 5.51 -6.93 11.69
N VAL A 157 6.42 -6.05 12.11
CA VAL A 157 6.82 -5.92 13.52
C VAL A 157 5.61 -5.57 14.38
N LEU A 158 4.82 -4.57 13.96
CA LEU A 158 3.62 -4.16 14.70
C LEU A 158 2.55 -5.26 14.75
N GLY A 159 2.40 -6.01 13.65
CA GLY A 159 1.53 -7.17 13.60
C GLY A 159 1.93 -8.26 14.60
N PHE A 160 3.22 -8.59 14.69
CA PHE A 160 3.70 -9.57 15.69
C PHE A 160 3.53 -9.05 17.12
N LEU A 161 3.81 -7.78 17.40
CA LEU A 161 3.57 -7.19 18.72
C LEU A 161 2.09 -7.26 19.09
N GLY A 162 1.18 -6.95 18.16
CA GLY A 162 -0.26 -7.07 18.39
C GLY A 162 -0.72 -8.50 18.60
N MET A 163 -0.18 -9.48 17.87
CA MET A 163 -0.48 -10.91 18.09
C MET A 163 0.01 -11.39 19.45
N SER A 164 1.14 -10.88 19.92
CA SER A 164 1.70 -11.25 21.23
C SER A 164 0.94 -10.62 22.40
N ALA A 165 0.20 -9.54 22.14
CA ALA A 165 -0.57 -8.80 23.14
C ALA A 165 -2.07 -9.20 23.17
N ALA A 166 -2.52 -10.03 22.22
CA ALA A 166 -3.90 -10.50 22.09
C ALA A 166 -4.17 -11.74 22.94
#